data_06c951ca507b6239e407345794ab4814
#
_entry.id   06c951ca507b6239e407345794ab4814
#
_cell.length_a   1.000
_cell.length_b   1.000
_cell.length_c   1.000
_cell.angle_alpha   90.00
_cell.angle_beta   90.00
_cell.angle_gamma   90.00
#
_symmetry.space_group_name_H-M   'P 1'
#
loop_
_entity.id
_entity.type
_entity.pdbx_description
1 polymer ?
#
loop_
_entity_poly.entity_id
_entity_poly.type
_entity_poly.pdbx_seq_one_letter_code
_entity_poly.pdbx_strand_id
1 'polypeptide(L)'
;MAGLFFAFNTASAQLRKIPAEVTESLKSKYPSASAVEWKDKITVFQADFQMNGEKYEARFNSDGQWQETEKNVDQDKLPPAVKEGFNKSKYTDWEMKEVSYIEKKDGGEQYRILVKKSDIEKKYLYFDKTGKLVKDVITL
;
A
#
# COMPACT_ATOMS: atom_id res chain seq x y z
N MET A 1 23.84 -23.71 36.51
CA MET A 1 23.35 -22.43 36.00
C MET A 1 22.37 -22.72 34.88
N ALA A 2 21.09 -22.56 35.16
CA ALA A 2 20.06 -22.72 34.16
C ALA A 2 19.98 -21.41 33.40
N GLY A 3 20.45 -21.41 32.14
CA GLY A 3 20.19 -20.28 31.23
C GLY A 3 18.72 -20.26 30.86
N LEU A 4 18.00 -19.26 31.31
CA LEU A 4 16.65 -19.02 30.82
C LEU A 4 16.76 -18.50 29.39
N PHE A 5 16.53 -19.41 28.44
CA PHE A 5 16.28 -18.99 27.06
C PHE A 5 14.82 -18.55 27.02
N PHE A 6 14.60 -17.25 27.04
CA PHE A 6 13.32 -16.70 26.64
C PHE A 6 13.21 -16.86 25.12
N ALA A 7 12.53 -17.92 24.70
CA ALA A 7 12.07 -17.98 23.33
C ALA A 7 11.03 -16.87 23.17
N PHE A 8 11.43 -15.77 22.52
CA PHE A 8 10.49 -14.76 22.11
C PHE A 8 9.66 -15.34 20.97
N ASN A 9 8.50 -15.88 21.30
CA ASN A 9 7.47 -16.17 20.34
C ASN A 9 6.97 -14.84 19.81
N THR A 10 7.61 -14.35 18.77
CA THR A 10 7.11 -13.18 18.08
C THR A 10 5.84 -13.57 17.31
N ALA A 11 4.86 -12.66 17.24
CA ALA A 11 3.61 -12.89 16.52
C ALA A 11 3.84 -13.28 15.04
N SER A 12 5.02 -13.01 14.48
CA SER A 12 5.46 -13.46 13.16
C SER A 12 5.51 -14.99 13.01
N ALA A 13 5.62 -15.75 14.10
CA ALA A 13 5.59 -17.20 14.06
C ALA A 13 4.25 -17.78 13.60
N GLN A 14 3.18 -16.97 13.54
CA GLN A 14 1.85 -17.37 13.10
C GLN A 14 1.57 -17.07 11.63
N LEU A 15 2.51 -16.44 10.92
CA LEU A 15 2.37 -16.18 9.51
C LEU A 15 2.42 -17.48 8.72
N ARG A 16 1.52 -17.61 7.75
CA ARG A 16 1.62 -18.70 6.77
C ARG A 16 2.96 -18.60 6.08
N LYS A 17 3.54 -19.75 5.77
CA LYS A 17 4.75 -19.77 4.95
C LYS A 17 4.45 -19.14 3.58
N ILE A 18 5.31 -18.22 3.15
CA ILE A 18 5.15 -17.59 1.85
C ILE A 18 5.46 -18.63 0.75
N PRO A 19 4.51 -18.92 -0.16
CA PRO A 19 4.76 -19.88 -1.24
C PRO A 19 5.91 -19.42 -2.15
N ALA A 20 6.66 -20.37 -2.69
CA ALA A 20 7.76 -20.08 -3.59
C ALA A 20 7.30 -19.29 -4.83
N GLU A 21 6.11 -19.59 -5.34
CA GLU A 21 5.53 -18.89 -6.48
C GLU A 21 5.39 -17.37 -6.20
N VAL A 22 5.06 -17.03 -4.96
CA VAL A 22 4.91 -15.64 -4.52
C VAL A 22 6.26 -14.94 -4.44
N THR A 23 7.23 -15.57 -3.79
CA THR A 23 8.59 -14.97 -3.65
C THR A 23 9.28 -14.84 -5.00
N GLU A 24 9.09 -15.79 -5.90
CA GLU A 24 9.66 -15.74 -7.24
C GLU A 24 8.99 -14.65 -8.09
N SER A 25 7.69 -14.46 -7.95
CA SER A 25 6.97 -13.39 -8.65
C SER A 25 7.48 -12.02 -8.27
N LEU A 26 7.78 -11.80 -6.99
CA LEU A 26 8.40 -10.54 -6.56
C LEU A 26 9.75 -10.34 -7.22
N LYS A 27 10.61 -11.35 -7.22
CA LYS A 27 11.94 -11.27 -7.83
C LYS A 27 11.89 -11.03 -9.32
N SER A 28 10.92 -11.64 -10.01
CA SER A 28 10.72 -11.44 -11.44
C SER A 28 10.23 -10.04 -11.77
N LYS A 29 9.27 -9.55 -11.02
CA LYS A 29 8.66 -8.24 -11.28
C LYS A 29 9.55 -7.09 -10.81
N TYR A 30 10.20 -7.26 -9.67
CA TYR A 30 11.04 -6.24 -9.04
C TYR A 30 12.41 -6.81 -8.67
N PRO A 31 13.26 -7.07 -9.67
CA PRO A 31 14.58 -7.68 -9.40
C PRO A 31 15.50 -6.82 -8.53
N SER A 32 15.25 -5.51 -8.48
CA SER A 32 16.03 -4.58 -7.65
C SER A 32 15.46 -4.41 -6.24
N ALA A 33 14.39 -5.11 -5.89
CA ALA A 33 13.81 -4.99 -4.56
C ALA A 33 14.79 -5.43 -3.49
N SER A 34 14.92 -4.63 -2.44
CA SER A 34 15.79 -4.89 -1.29
C SER A 34 15.02 -4.68 0.00
N ALA A 35 15.60 -5.18 1.12
CA ALA A 35 14.99 -5.07 2.44
C ALA A 35 13.55 -5.59 2.47
N VAL A 36 13.31 -6.72 1.80
CA VAL A 36 11.97 -7.30 1.64
C VAL A 36 11.47 -7.88 2.96
N GLU A 37 10.28 -7.43 3.37
CA GLU A 37 9.57 -7.97 4.51
C GLU A 37 8.19 -8.45 4.04
N TRP A 38 7.87 -9.71 4.34
CA TRP A 38 6.60 -10.31 3.94
C TRP A 38 5.56 -10.24 5.04
N LYS A 39 4.32 -9.96 4.65
CA LYS A 39 3.15 -9.94 5.52
C LYS A 39 2.05 -10.81 4.93
N ASP A 40 1.45 -11.63 5.79
CA ASP A 40 0.26 -12.39 5.42
C ASP A 40 -0.98 -11.54 5.69
N LYS A 41 -1.67 -11.15 4.63
CA LYS A 41 -2.90 -10.35 4.70
C LYS A 41 -4.16 -11.21 4.50
N ILE A 42 -4.04 -12.52 4.69
CA ILE A 42 -5.11 -13.52 4.56
C ILE A 42 -5.45 -13.81 3.11
N THR A 43 -5.93 -12.83 2.35
CA THR A 43 -6.31 -13.01 0.94
C THR A 43 -5.17 -12.76 -0.03
N VAL A 44 -4.15 -12.02 0.41
CA VAL A 44 -2.95 -11.72 -0.37
C VAL A 44 -1.73 -11.80 0.52
N PHE A 45 -0.58 -12.02 -0.08
CA PHE A 45 0.72 -11.83 0.56
C PHE A 45 1.29 -10.49 0.13
N GLN A 46 1.72 -9.70 1.09
CA GLN A 46 2.27 -8.37 0.85
C GLN A 46 3.76 -8.35 1.08
N ALA A 47 4.50 -7.85 0.12
CA ALA A 47 5.92 -7.56 0.27
C ALA A 47 6.11 -6.06 0.47
N ASP A 48 6.69 -5.70 1.60
CA ASP A 48 7.18 -4.34 1.84
C ASP A 48 8.66 -4.35 1.47
N PHE A 49 9.07 -3.45 0.58
CA PHE A 49 10.45 -3.46 0.09
C PHE A 49 10.91 -2.05 -0.31
N GLN A 50 12.19 -1.93 -0.54
CA GLN A 50 12.81 -0.70 -1.03
C GLN A 50 13.34 -0.91 -2.43
N MET A 51 13.19 0.10 -3.25
CA MET A 51 13.69 0.11 -4.61
C MET A 51 13.88 1.56 -5.05
N ASN A 52 15.03 1.88 -5.63
CA ASN A 52 15.35 3.24 -6.07
C ASN A 52 15.20 4.30 -4.98
N GLY A 53 15.50 3.94 -3.72
CA GLY A 53 15.39 4.86 -2.59
C GLY A 53 13.98 5.11 -2.08
N GLU A 54 12.99 4.41 -2.61
CA GLU A 54 11.58 4.54 -2.22
C GLU A 54 11.05 3.26 -1.60
N LYS A 55 10.01 3.39 -0.78
CA LYS A 55 9.33 2.26 -0.16
C LYS A 55 8.10 1.88 -0.97
N TYR A 56 7.96 0.58 -1.22
CA TYR A 56 6.86 0.00 -1.98
C TYR A 56 6.18 -1.10 -1.20
N GLU A 57 4.90 -1.31 -1.49
CA GLU A 57 4.14 -2.46 -1.03
C GLU A 57 3.53 -3.15 -2.25
N ALA A 58 3.92 -4.39 -2.51
CA ALA A 58 3.36 -5.18 -3.59
C ALA A 58 2.56 -6.34 -3.03
N ARG A 59 1.41 -6.63 -3.62
CA ARG A 59 0.49 -7.67 -3.18
C ARG A 59 0.32 -8.73 -4.26
N PHE A 60 0.38 -9.99 -3.82
CA PHE A 60 0.26 -11.17 -4.67
C PHE A 60 -0.78 -12.12 -4.07
N ASN A 61 -1.55 -12.80 -4.91
CA ASN A 61 -2.38 -13.89 -4.39
C ASN A 61 -1.51 -15.12 -4.09
N SER A 62 -2.12 -16.17 -3.55
CA SER A 62 -1.39 -17.37 -3.15
C SER A 62 -0.80 -18.16 -4.34
N ASP A 63 -1.27 -17.91 -5.55
CA ASP A 63 -0.72 -18.51 -6.78
C ASP A 63 0.45 -17.72 -7.35
N GLY A 64 0.84 -16.63 -6.70
CA GLY A 64 1.93 -15.78 -7.16
C GLY A 64 1.52 -14.74 -8.19
N GLN A 65 0.23 -14.54 -8.43
CA GLN A 65 -0.24 -13.52 -9.37
C GLN A 65 -0.22 -12.16 -8.69
N TRP A 66 0.48 -11.22 -9.32
CA TRP A 66 0.53 -9.85 -8.86
C TRP A 66 -0.85 -9.19 -8.93
N GLN A 67 -1.24 -8.50 -7.85
CA GLN A 67 -2.52 -7.82 -7.75
C GLN A 67 -2.38 -6.32 -7.87
N GLU A 68 -1.48 -5.74 -7.10
CA GLU A 68 -1.25 -4.30 -7.09
C GLU A 68 0.08 -3.96 -6.40
N THR A 69 0.58 -2.76 -6.69
CA THR A 69 1.73 -2.19 -5.98
C THR A 69 1.40 -0.74 -5.63
N GLU A 70 1.71 -0.36 -4.41
CA GLU A 70 1.55 1.02 -3.98
C GLU A 70 2.84 1.62 -3.45
N LYS A 71 2.95 2.94 -3.54
CA LYS A 71 4.02 3.72 -2.94
C LYS A 71 3.47 5.05 -2.43
N ASN A 72 4.10 5.60 -1.39
CA ASN A 72 3.78 6.94 -0.92
C ASN A 72 4.30 7.98 -1.92
N VAL A 73 3.54 9.04 -2.07
CA VAL A 73 3.85 10.16 -2.95
C VAL A 73 3.74 11.45 -2.15
N ASP A 74 4.66 12.39 -2.37
CA ASP A 74 4.55 13.71 -1.77
C ASP A 74 3.32 14.44 -2.32
N GLN A 75 2.62 15.17 -1.46
CA GLN A 75 1.39 15.89 -1.83
C GLN A 75 1.62 16.87 -2.99
N ASP A 76 2.77 17.55 -3.01
CA ASP A 76 3.12 18.50 -4.04
C ASP A 76 3.40 17.85 -5.40
N LYS A 77 3.59 16.53 -5.43
CA LYS A 77 3.81 15.76 -6.66
C LYS A 77 2.54 15.12 -7.22
N LEU A 78 1.38 15.37 -6.61
CA LEU A 78 0.11 14.91 -7.19
C LEU A 78 -0.07 15.50 -8.59
N PRO A 79 -0.55 14.71 -9.56
CA PRO A 79 -0.87 15.24 -10.87
C PRO A 79 -1.86 16.40 -10.79
N PRO A 80 -1.74 17.43 -11.65
CA PRO A 80 -2.67 18.55 -11.64
C PRO A 80 -4.15 18.16 -11.72
N ALA A 81 -4.47 17.13 -12.52
CA ALA A 81 -5.84 16.63 -12.65
C ALA A 81 -6.38 16.09 -11.31
N VAL A 82 -5.55 15.39 -10.55
CA VAL A 82 -5.95 14.85 -9.24
C VAL A 82 -6.09 15.97 -8.22
N LYS A 83 -5.16 16.93 -8.21
CA LYS A 83 -5.29 18.13 -7.35
C LYS A 83 -6.59 18.88 -7.62
N GLU A 84 -6.92 19.07 -8.88
CA GLU A 84 -8.16 19.74 -9.29
C GLU A 84 -9.38 18.93 -8.84
N GLY A 85 -9.36 17.61 -9.05
CA GLY A 85 -10.44 16.73 -8.60
C GLY A 85 -10.67 16.79 -7.09
N PHE A 86 -9.60 16.81 -6.31
CA PHE A 86 -9.69 16.98 -4.87
C PHE A 86 -10.26 18.35 -4.51
N ASN A 87 -9.77 19.42 -5.13
CA ASN A 87 -10.23 20.78 -4.86
C ASN A 87 -11.71 21.00 -5.21
N LYS A 88 -12.23 20.28 -6.18
CA LYS A 88 -13.64 20.31 -6.58
C LYS A 88 -14.52 19.37 -5.78
N SER A 89 -13.93 18.49 -4.97
CA SER A 89 -14.69 17.53 -4.19
C SER A 89 -15.29 18.17 -2.93
N LYS A 90 -16.26 17.48 -2.36
CA LYS A 90 -16.82 17.88 -1.05
C LYS A 90 -15.82 17.74 0.10
N TYR A 91 -14.65 17.18 -0.15
CA TYR A 91 -13.59 16.98 0.85
C TYR A 91 -12.50 18.04 0.78
N THR A 92 -12.68 19.09 -0.03
CA THR A 92 -11.65 20.13 -0.23
C THR A 92 -11.20 20.81 1.07
N ASP A 93 -12.06 20.87 2.08
CA ASP A 93 -11.75 21.48 3.37
C ASP A 93 -11.15 20.52 4.39
N TRP A 94 -11.05 19.23 4.04
CA TRP A 94 -10.41 18.23 4.88
C TRP A 94 -8.90 18.31 4.74
N GLU A 95 -8.19 18.03 5.83
CA GLU A 95 -6.72 18.00 5.80
C GLU A 95 -6.21 16.77 5.06
N MET A 96 -5.38 16.98 4.06
CA MET A 96 -4.69 15.91 3.34
C MET A 96 -3.51 15.41 4.19
N LYS A 97 -3.50 14.14 4.57
CA LYS A 97 -2.49 13.54 5.45
C LYS A 97 -1.45 12.72 4.70
N GLU A 98 -1.90 11.84 3.82
CA GLU A 98 -1.04 10.93 3.08
C GLU A 98 -1.57 10.75 1.67
N VAL A 99 -0.65 10.58 0.74
CA VAL A 99 -0.98 10.26 -0.65
C VAL A 99 -0.24 9.00 -1.05
N SER A 100 -0.96 8.07 -1.67
CA SER A 100 -0.38 6.85 -2.24
C SER A 100 -0.74 6.74 -3.70
N TYR A 101 0.22 6.31 -4.51
CA TYR A 101 -0.01 5.91 -5.88
C TYR A 101 -0.16 4.40 -5.93
N ILE A 102 -1.20 3.92 -6.59
CA ILE A 102 -1.54 2.49 -6.68
C ILE A 102 -1.62 2.09 -8.14
N GLU A 103 -0.79 1.11 -8.52
CA GLU A 103 -0.82 0.49 -9.83
C GLU A 103 -1.49 -0.87 -9.70
N LYS A 104 -2.48 -1.16 -10.53
CA LYS A 104 -3.29 -2.38 -10.46
C LYS A 104 -3.03 -3.32 -11.63
N LYS A 105 -3.31 -4.61 -11.43
CA LYS A 105 -3.09 -5.67 -12.42
C LYS A 105 -3.88 -5.48 -13.74
N ASP A 106 -4.97 -4.73 -13.71
CA ASP A 106 -5.79 -4.44 -14.90
C ASP A 106 -5.27 -3.24 -15.69
N GLY A 107 -4.11 -2.70 -15.32
CA GLY A 107 -3.55 -1.48 -15.90
C GLY A 107 -4.11 -0.20 -15.31
N GLY A 108 -5.02 -0.30 -14.36
CA GLY A 108 -5.58 0.86 -13.67
C GLY A 108 -4.56 1.53 -12.76
N GLU A 109 -4.63 2.85 -12.70
CA GLU A 109 -3.82 3.66 -11.81
C GLU A 109 -4.73 4.50 -10.94
N GLN A 110 -4.44 4.54 -9.63
CA GLN A 110 -5.23 5.32 -8.68
C GLN A 110 -4.31 6.10 -7.74
N TYR A 111 -4.83 7.22 -7.27
CA TYR A 111 -4.23 7.96 -6.17
C TYR A 111 -5.17 7.87 -4.97
N ARG A 112 -4.67 7.33 -3.87
CA ARG A 112 -5.40 7.26 -2.61
C ARG A 112 -4.93 8.37 -1.71
N ILE A 113 -5.86 9.20 -1.25
CA ILE A 113 -5.56 10.31 -0.35
C ILE A 113 -6.24 10.05 0.98
N LEU A 114 -5.45 9.99 2.05
CA LEU A 114 -5.98 9.99 3.41
C LEU A 114 -6.31 11.41 3.79
N VAL A 115 -7.58 11.67 4.09
CA VAL A 115 -8.06 12.98 4.52
C VAL A 115 -8.64 12.92 5.92
N LYS A 116 -8.48 13.99 6.66
CA LYS A 116 -8.89 14.11 8.05
C LYS A 116 -9.71 15.39 8.24
N LYS A 117 -10.90 15.25 8.82
CA LYS A 117 -11.74 16.37 9.25
C LYS A 117 -11.56 16.63 10.74
N SER A 118 -11.45 15.57 11.54
CA SER A 118 -11.24 15.60 12.98
C SER A 118 -10.46 14.34 13.39
N ASP A 119 -10.11 14.22 14.66
CA ASP A 119 -9.38 13.05 15.15
C ASP A 119 -10.13 11.73 14.96
N ILE A 120 -11.45 11.80 14.83
CA ILE A 120 -12.30 10.61 14.65
C ILE A 120 -12.92 10.52 13.25
N GLU A 121 -12.75 11.53 12.41
CA GLU A 121 -13.28 11.53 11.05
C GLU A 121 -12.16 11.55 10.05
N LYS A 122 -11.88 10.38 9.50
CA LYS A 122 -10.86 10.17 8.47
C LYS A 122 -11.44 9.32 7.35
N LYS A 123 -11.03 9.61 6.13
CA LYS A 123 -11.44 8.83 4.96
C LYS A 123 -10.27 8.61 4.02
N TYR A 124 -10.33 7.50 3.29
CA TYR A 124 -9.51 7.30 2.11
C TYR A 124 -10.35 7.69 0.89
N LEU A 125 -9.79 8.58 0.08
CA LEU A 125 -10.37 8.99 -1.20
C LEU A 125 -9.55 8.37 -2.31
N TYR A 126 -10.22 7.77 -3.28
CA TYR A 126 -9.56 7.15 -4.44
C TYR A 126 -9.91 7.95 -5.69
N PHE A 127 -8.89 8.52 -6.31
CA PHE A 127 -9.01 9.27 -7.57
C PHE A 127 -8.37 8.47 -8.69
N ASP A 128 -8.99 8.44 -9.87
CA ASP A 128 -8.29 7.96 -11.05
C ASP A 128 -7.31 9.03 -11.55
N LYS A 129 -6.49 8.70 -12.54
CA LYS A 129 -5.48 9.63 -13.06
C LYS A 129 -6.08 10.85 -13.75
N THR A 130 -7.36 10.83 -14.08
CA THR A 130 -8.08 11.99 -14.67
C THR A 130 -8.61 12.95 -13.61
N GLY A 131 -8.49 12.59 -12.34
CA GLY A 131 -8.97 13.39 -11.23
C GLY A 131 -10.40 13.10 -10.81
N LYS A 132 -11.00 12.02 -11.34
CA LYS A 132 -12.33 11.60 -10.93
C LYS A 132 -12.26 10.88 -9.59
N LEU A 133 -13.09 11.30 -8.63
CA LEU A 133 -13.27 10.58 -7.36
C LEU A 133 -14.10 9.33 -7.63
N VAL A 134 -13.47 8.16 -7.54
CA VAL A 134 -14.13 6.89 -7.85
C VAL A 134 -14.66 6.17 -6.61
N LYS A 135 -14.14 6.51 -5.43
CA LYS A 135 -14.51 5.83 -4.18
C LYS A 135 -14.09 6.66 -2.98
N ASP A 136 -14.90 6.68 -1.95
CA ASP A 136 -14.50 7.13 -0.62
C ASP A 136 -14.81 6.06 0.43
N VAL A 137 -13.93 5.90 1.41
CA VAL A 137 -14.04 4.85 2.43
C VAL A 137 -13.69 5.44 3.79
N ILE A 138 -14.55 5.21 4.76
CA ILE A 138 -14.27 5.57 6.15
C ILE A 138 -13.11 4.71 6.63
N THR A 139 -12.15 5.33 7.29
CA THR A 139 -11.08 4.62 7.98
C THR A 139 -11.20 4.85 9.48
N LEU A 140 -10.94 3.81 10.21
CA LEU A 140 -10.98 3.81 11.68
C LEU A 140 -9.58 3.91 12.26
#